data_db9fbe33b3bba7cc6d40631891d6a896
#
_entry.id   db9fbe33b3bba7cc6d40631891d6a896
#
_cell.length_a   1.000
_cell.length_b   1.000
_cell.length_c   1.000
_cell.angle_alpha   90.00
_cell.angle_beta   90.00
_cell.angle_gamma   90.00
#
_symmetry.space_group_name_H-M   'P 1'
#
loop_
_entity.id
_entity.type
_entity.pdbx_description
1 polymer ?
#
loop_
_entity_poly.entity_id
_entity_poly.type
_entity_poly.pdbx_seq_one_letter_code
_entity_poly.pdbx_strand_id
1 'polypeptide(L)'
;MLSEEEKARRATNRRRHAAVLAEEEDARQTRKRQEWVANRTYLSRAEIEARVPCRGCGEPIIDDLGQWPPLMKLDDEQKRDYEAADAAFKSRHLDCHSSRWSMAGSRTTHCSFCCPPPPLGERQIQKINAILTSSRRSDPAYLDTWTLTLTCAHVVEKRQHSSNRSWSRSVEDCQTCDRTRGVVTAERVPNGSVQRVAEHHQAQEELTHARQERDRLHGEAVAARRKVSRLERQFRTHSKFTADPGVG
;
A
#
# COMPACT_ATOMS: atom_id res chain seq x y z
N MET A 1 -6.81 11.41 -40.70
CA MET A 1 -6.07 11.26 -39.44
C MET A 1 -6.09 12.61 -38.71
N LEU A 2 -6.23 12.62 -37.39
CA LEU A 2 -6.19 13.86 -36.61
C LEU A 2 -4.77 14.40 -36.54
N SER A 3 -4.62 15.73 -36.57
CA SER A 3 -3.31 16.37 -36.33
C SER A 3 -2.80 16.13 -34.92
N GLU A 4 -1.50 16.22 -34.67
CA GLU A 4 -0.90 16.06 -33.34
C GLU A 4 -1.43 17.15 -32.37
N GLU A 5 -1.64 18.36 -32.86
CA GLU A 5 -2.24 19.45 -32.09
C GLU A 5 -3.67 19.11 -31.63
N GLU A 6 -4.49 18.55 -32.52
CA GLU A 6 -5.85 18.14 -32.17
C GLU A 6 -5.87 16.97 -31.18
N LYS A 7 -4.93 16.01 -31.30
CA LYS A 7 -4.77 14.94 -30.32
C LYS A 7 -4.39 15.48 -28.95
N ALA A 8 -3.44 16.43 -28.89
CA ALA A 8 -3.00 17.08 -27.66
C ALA A 8 -4.14 17.86 -26.99
N ARG A 9 -4.92 18.63 -27.76
CA ARG A 9 -6.09 19.35 -27.27
C ARG A 9 -7.14 18.39 -26.68
N ARG A 10 -7.45 17.30 -27.38
CA ARG A 10 -8.39 16.28 -26.89
C ARG A 10 -7.87 15.60 -25.62
N ALA A 11 -6.58 15.33 -25.52
CA ALA A 11 -5.97 14.77 -24.32
C ALA A 11 -6.09 15.73 -23.12
N THR A 12 -5.83 17.02 -23.31
CA THR A 12 -5.98 18.04 -22.28
C THR A 12 -7.44 18.19 -21.82
N ASN A 13 -8.38 18.20 -22.76
CA ASN A 13 -9.81 18.27 -22.43
C ASN A 13 -10.27 17.02 -21.64
N ARG A 14 -9.80 15.82 -22.00
CA ARG A 14 -10.10 14.60 -21.22
C ARG A 14 -9.55 14.67 -19.80
N ARG A 15 -8.31 15.15 -19.62
CA ARG A 15 -7.71 15.33 -18.29
C ARG A 15 -8.52 16.31 -17.44
N ARG A 16 -8.88 17.44 -18.03
CA ARG A 16 -9.69 18.46 -17.34
C ARG A 16 -11.06 17.91 -16.93
N HIS A 17 -11.73 17.20 -17.83
CA HIS A 17 -13.01 16.57 -17.52
C HIS A 17 -12.89 15.54 -16.41
N ALA A 18 -11.88 14.68 -16.44
CA ALA A 18 -11.61 13.71 -15.37
C ALA A 18 -11.31 14.40 -14.02
N ALA A 19 -10.58 15.51 -14.03
CA ALA A 19 -10.30 16.28 -12.83
C ALA A 19 -11.56 16.94 -12.24
N VAL A 20 -12.47 17.44 -13.08
CA VAL A 20 -13.78 17.98 -12.64
C VAL A 20 -14.63 16.88 -12.00
N LEU A 21 -14.72 15.70 -12.64
CA LEU A 21 -15.45 14.56 -12.06
C LEU A 21 -14.86 14.11 -10.72
N ALA A 22 -13.54 14.11 -10.58
CA ALA A 22 -12.88 13.79 -9.32
C ALA A 22 -13.18 14.82 -8.23
N GLU A 23 -13.23 16.10 -8.56
CA GLU A 23 -13.61 17.17 -7.64
C GLU A 23 -15.07 17.03 -7.18
N GLU A 24 -15.98 16.76 -8.12
CA GLU A 24 -17.41 16.52 -7.81
C GLU A 24 -17.61 15.30 -6.92
N GLU A 25 -16.89 14.22 -7.19
CA GLU A 25 -16.95 13.00 -6.38
C GLU A 25 -16.38 13.23 -4.98
N ASP A 26 -15.26 13.93 -4.83
CA ASP A 26 -14.72 14.28 -3.52
C ASP A 26 -15.69 15.14 -2.70
N ALA A 27 -16.30 16.13 -3.35
CA ALA A 27 -17.33 16.97 -2.73
C ALA A 27 -18.56 16.13 -2.31
N ARG A 28 -18.98 15.18 -3.15
CA ARG A 28 -20.08 14.24 -2.85
C ARG A 28 -19.76 13.37 -1.64
N GLN A 29 -18.56 12.80 -1.59
CA GLN A 29 -18.09 11.97 -0.48
C GLN A 29 -17.95 12.79 0.81
N THR A 30 -17.48 14.02 0.70
CA THR A 30 -17.34 14.91 1.86
C THR A 30 -18.69 15.26 2.47
N ARG A 31 -19.68 15.63 1.65
CA ARG A 31 -21.07 15.86 2.13
C ARG A 31 -21.62 14.60 2.81
N LYS A 32 -21.39 13.43 2.21
CA LYS A 32 -21.88 12.17 2.79
C LYS A 32 -21.26 11.86 4.15
N ARG A 33 -19.97 12.11 4.32
CA ARG A 33 -19.30 11.98 5.63
C ARG A 33 -19.89 12.93 6.68
N GLN A 34 -20.20 14.16 6.28
CA GLN A 34 -20.87 15.13 7.16
C GLN A 34 -22.28 14.66 7.58
N GLU A 35 -23.06 14.10 6.64
CA GLU A 35 -24.34 13.48 6.95
C GLU A 35 -24.20 12.32 7.95
N TRP A 36 -23.20 11.45 7.77
CA TRP A 36 -22.96 10.36 8.72
C TRP A 36 -22.69 10.86 10.15
N VAL A 37 -21.94 11.95 10.28
CA VAL A 37 -21.67 12.57 11.58
C VAL A 37 -22.97 13.16 12.16
N ALA A 38 -23.69 13.96 11.37
CA ALA A 38 -24.93 14.62 11.79
C ALA A 38 -26.00 13.61 12.22
N ASN A 39 -26.15 12.52 11.48
CA ASN A 39 -27.15 11.47 11.72
C ASN A 39 -26.66 10.37 12.68
N ARG A 40 -25.44 10.49 13.24
CA ARG A 40 -24.83 9.47 14.10
C ARG A 40 -24.84 8.08 13.47
N THR A 41 -24.55 8.01 12.16
CA THR A 41 -24.58 6.75 11.40
C THR A 41 -23.42 5.83 11.77
N TYR A 42 -22.31 6.37 12.25
CA TYR A 42 -21.18 5.56 12.72
C TYR A 42 -21.57 4.68 13.90
N LEU A 43 -21.14 3.43 13.87
CA LEU A 43 -21.24 2.52 15.00
C LEU A 43 -19.92 2.51 15.77
N SER A 44 -20.04 2.48 17.09
CA SER A 44 -18.91 2.20 17.98
C SER A 44 -18.54 0.72 17.91
N ARG A 45 -17.35 0.38 18.41
CA ARG A 45 -16.90 -1.01 18.48
C ARG A 45 -17.82 -1.85 19.38
N ALA A 46 -18.24 -1.31 20.50
CA ALA A 46 -19.17 -1.98 21.42
C ALA A 46 -20.52 -2.29 20.76
N GLU A 47 -21.05 -1.37 19.93
CA GLU A 47 -22.30 -1.60 19.20
C GLU A 47 -22.13 -2.70 18.14
N ILE A 48 -20.99 -2.77 17.47
CA ILE A 48 -20.70 -3.84 16.51
C ILE A 48 -20.61 -5.20 17.23
N GLU A 49 -19.93 -5.26 18.37
CA GLU A 49 -19.84 -6.45 19.21
C GLU A 49 -21.23 -6.86 19.75
N ALA A 50 -22.08 -5.90 20.05
CA ALA A 50 -23.48 -6.10 20.42
C ALA A 50 -24.42 -6.43 19.23
N ARG A 51 -23.87 -6.63 18.03
CA ARG A 51 -24.63 -6.98 16.80
C ARG A 51 -25.65 -5.91 16.38
N VAL A 52 -25.41 -4.63 16.71
CA VAL A 52 -26.24 -3.55 16.19
C VAL A 52 -26.10 -3.51 14.66
N PRO A 53 -27.20 -3.52 13.90
CA PRO A 53 -27.16 -3.48 12.45
C PRO A 53 -26.60 -2.15 11.93
N CYS A 54 -26.09 -2.17 10.71
CA CYS A 54 -25.58 -0.99 10.03
C CYS A 54 -26.68 0.08 9.92
N ARG A 55 -26.44 1.27 10.47
CA ARG A 55 -27.38 2.39 10.41
C ARG A 55 -27.56 2.98 9.00
N GLY A 56 -26.68 2.64 8.06
CA GLY A 56 -26.77 3.08 6.67
C GLY A 56 -27.68 2.22 5.80
N CYS A 57 -27.65 0.88 5.98
CA CYS A 57 -28.44 -0.04 5.15
C CYS A 57 -29.32 -1.01 5.94
N GLY A 58 -29.27 -1.04 7.26
CA GLY A 58 -30.05 -1.95 8.11
C GLY A 58 -29.51 -3.39 8.18
N GLU A 59 -28.50 -3.75 7.40
CA GLU A 59 -27.94 -5.09 7.37
C GLU A 59 -26.99 -5.34 8.56
N PRO A 60 -26.86 -6.60 9.02
CA PRO A 60 -25.90 -6.95 10.05
C PRO A 60 -24.46 -6.69 9.57
N ILE A 61 -23.62 -6.08 10.41
CA ILE A 61 -22.19 -5.92 10.11
C ILE A 61 -21.45 -7.27 10.26
N ILE A 62 -21.87 -8.06 11.25
CA ILE A 62 -21.40 -9.41 11.49
C ILE A 62 -22.60 -10.34 11.45
N ASP A 63 -22.63 -11.25 10.48
CA ASP A 63 -23.73 -12.18 10.23
C ASP A 63 -23.49 -13.58 10.81
N ASP A 64 -22.34 -13.82 11.44
CA ASP A 64 -21.90 -15.10 12.02
C ASP A 64 -21.87 -16.27 11.03
N LEU A 65 -21.98 -16.02 9.72
CA LEU A 65 -21.91 -17.02 8.65
C LEU A 65 -20.48 -17.32 8.20
N GLY A 66 -19.50 -16.61 8.76
CA GLY A 66 -18.11 -16.68 8.34
C GLY A 66 -17.85 -15.91 7.04
N GLN A 67 -16.64 -16.03 6.52
CA GLN A 67 -16.27 -15.39 5.27
C GLN A 67 -16.62 -16.28 4.07
N TRP A 68 -16.99 -15.66 2.94
CA TRP A 68 -17.11 -16.41 1.69
C TRP A 68 -15.78 -17.10 1.35
N PRO A 69 -15.82 -18.39 0.96
CA PRO A 69 -14.67 -19.03 0.35
C PRO A 69 -14.23 -18.27 -0.92
N PRO A 70 -12.99 -18.43 -1.38
CA PRO A 70 -12.59 -17.91 -2.67
C PRO A 70 -13.56 -18.35 -3.76
N LEU A 71 -13.94 -17.46 -4.68
CA LEU A 71 -14.95 -17.72 -5.73
C LEU A 71 -14.74 -19.02 -6.50
N MET A 72 -13.46 -19.40 -6.72
CA MET A 72 -13.09 -20.64 -7.40
C MET A 72 -13.34 -21.91 -6.58
N LYS A 73 -13.62 -21.78 -5.28
CA LYS A 73 -13.82 -22.89 -4.34
C LYS A 73 -15.26 -22.97 -3.84
N LEU A 74 -16.16 -22.14 -4.34
CA LEU A 74 -17.57 -22.21 -4.02
C LEU A 74 -18.17 -23.45 -4.69
N ASP A 75 -18.97 -24.20 -3.94
CA ASP A 75 -19.85 -25.20 -4.51
C ASP A 75 -21.07 -24.54 -5.18
N ASP A 76 -21.96 -25.33 -5.81
CA ASP A 76 -23.06 -24.78 -6.59
C ASP A 76 -24.14 -24.12 -5.72
N GLU A 77 -24.31 -24.53 -4.46
CA GLU A 77 -25.22 -23.89 -3.51
C GLU A 77 -24.64 -22.55 -3.06
N GLN A 78 -23.39 -22.53 -2.66
CA GLN A 78 -22.68 -21.32 -2.25
C GLN A 78 -22.59 -20.28 -3.37
N LYS A 79 -22.46 -20.71 -4.65
CA LYS A 79 -22.50 -19.81 -5.80
C LYS A 79 -23.85 -19.14 -5.94
N ARG A 80 -24.95 -19.91 -5.84
CA ARG A 80 -26.29 -19.35 -5.90
C ARG A 80 -26.52 -18.32 -4.80
N ASP A 81 -26.11 -18.65 -3.58
CA ASP A 81 -26.23 -17.75 -2.42
C ASP A 81 -25.41 -16.46 -2.62
N TYR A 82 -24.17 -16.61 -3.11
CA TYR A 82 -23.31 -15.48 -3.40
C TYR A 82 -23.90 -14.57 -4.50
N GLU A 83 -24.40 -15.15 -5.59
CA GLU A 83 -25.05 -14.42 -6.69
C GLU A 83 -26.32 -13.71 -6.22
N ALA A 84 -27.13 -14.37 -5.38
CA ALA A 84 -28.32 -13.77 -4.80
C ALA A 84 -27.96 -12.59 -3.88
N ALA A 85 -26.94 -12.74 -3.02
CA ALA A 85 -26.43 -11.66 -2.15
C ALA A 85 -25.86 -10.49 -2.96
N ASP A 86 -25.12 -10.77 -4.05
CA ASP A 86 -24.57 -9.74 -4.94
C ASP A 86 -25.69 -8.99 -5.70
N ALA A 87 -26.69 -9.71 -6.19
CA ALA A 87 -27.86 -9.10 -6.84
C ALA A 87 -28.66 -8.22 -5.88
N ALA A 88 -28.90 -8.68 -4.65
CA ALA A 88 -29.56 -7.91 -3.61
C ALA A 88 -28.76 -6.66 -3.22
N PHE A 89 -27.43 -6.76 -3.12
CA PHE A 89 -26.58 -5.60 -2.90
C PHE A 89 -26.69 -4.59 -4.06
N LYS A 90 -26.56 -5.04 -5.29
CA LYS A 90 -26.64 -4.18 -6.49
C LYS A 90 -27.97 -3.45 -6.58
N SER A 91 -29.09 -4.13 -6.33
CA SER A 91 -30.41 -3.52 -6.39
C SER A 91 -30.63 -2.40 -5.38
N ARG A 92 -30.02 -2.50 -4.18
CA ARG A 92 -30.09 -1.48 -3.15
C ARG A 92 -29.18 -0.28 -3.38
N HIS A 93 -28.17 -0.40 -4.26
CA HIS A 93 -27.11 0.59 -4.40
C HIS A 93 -26.89 1.03 -5.86
N LEU A 94 -27.96 1.09 -6.66
CA LEU A 94 -27.90 1.46 -8.08
C LEU A 94 -27.21 2.81 -8.31
N ASP A 95 -27.48 3.80 -7.47
CA ASP A 95 -26.99 5.18 -7.64
C ASP A 95 -25.75 5.51 -6.79
N CYS A 96 -25.23 4.54 -6.04
CA CYS A 96 -24.12 4.82 -5.13
C CYS A 96 -22.78 4.90 -5.85
N HIS A 97 -22.58 4.14 -6.92
CA HIS A 97 -21.35 4.08 -7.72
C HIS A 97 -20.06 3.98 -6.88
N SER A 98 -20.10 3.22 -5.79
CA SER A 98 -19.04 3.20 -4.79
C SER A 98 -18.50 1.79 -4.55
N SER A 99 -17.32 1.70 -3.95
CA SER A 99 -16.71 0.46 -3.53
C SER A 99 -17.52 -0.23 -2.42
N ARG A 100 -17.16 -1.47 -2.16
CA ARG A 100 -17.79 -2.32 -1.13
C ARG A 100 -16.80 -2.62 -0.02
N TRP A 101 -17.33 -2.85 1.16
CA TRP A 101 -16.57 -3.40 2.26
C TRP A 101 -17.38 -4.46 3.01
N SER A 102 -16.71 -5.39 3.66
CA SER A 102 -17.29 -6.36 4.58
C SER A 102 -16.40 -6.49 5.82
N MET A 103 -16.97 -6.90 6.92
CA MET A 103 -16.20 -7.23 8.12
C MET A 103 -15.53 -8.61 7.94
N ALA A 104 -14.33 -8.78 8.47
CA ALA A 104 -13.69 -10.09 8.49
C ALA A 104 -14.57 -11.10 9.24
N GLY A 105 -14.84 -12.25 8.62
CA GLY A 105 -15.72 -13.27 9.18
C GLY A 105 -17.21 -13.04 8.94
N SER A 106 -17.59 -12.10 8.05
CA SER A 106 -18.96 -11.88 7.61
C SER A 106 -19.10 -12.00 6.10
N ARG A 107 -20.24 -12.51 5.63
CA ARG A 107 -20.64 -12.56 4.22
C ARG A 107 -21.38 -11.30 3.79
N THR A 108 -21.94 -10.55 4.75
CA THR A 108 -22.67 -9.32 4.47
C THR A 108 -21.73 -8.26 3.91
N THR A 109 -22.17 -7.63 2.82
CA THR A 109 -21.44 -6.59 2.10
C THR A 109 -22.14 -5.24 2.25
N HIS A 110 -21.35 -4.22 2.55
CA HIS A 110 -21.79 -2.84 2.74
C HIS A 110 -21.25 -1.92 1.67
N CYS A 111 -22.03 -0.89 1.33
CA CYS A 111 -21.62 0.14 0.38
C CYS A 111 -20.76 1.21 1.06
N SER A 112 -19.60 1.51 0.52
CA SER A 112 -18.71 2.54 1.07
C SER A 112 -19.27 3.97 1.00
N PHE A 113 -20.37 4.19 0.27
CA PHE A 113 -21.05 5.49 0.19
C PHE A 113 -22.22 5.60 1.19
N CYS A 114 -23.01 4.54 1.37
CA CYS A 114 -24.17 4.58 2.26
C CYS A 114 -23.80 4.23 3.70
N CYS A 115 -22.80 3.39 3.88
CA CYS A 115 -22.46 2.76 5.14
C CYS A 115 -21.07 3.19 5.58
N PRO A 116 -20.92 3.95 6.67
CA PRO A 116 -19.61 4.28 7.19
C PRO A 116 -18.87 2.99 7.57
N PRO A 117 -17.56 2.93 7.30
CA PRO A 117 -16.76 1.77 7.70
C PRO A 117 -16.70 1.66 9.24
N PRO A 118 -16.55 0.44 9.77
CA PRO A 118 -16.38 0.24 11.20
C PRO A 118 -15.10 0.91 11.70
N PRO A 119 -15.04 1.27 12.99
CA PRO A 119 -13.83 1.83 13.58
C PRO A 119 -12.66 0.82 13.47
N LEU A 120 -11.47 1.35 13.23
CA LEU A 120 -10.26 0.55 13.19
C LEU A 120 -10.01 -0.14 14.53
N GLY A 121 -9.59 -1.41 14.47
CA GLY A 121 -9.15 -2.12 15.66
C GLY A 121 -7.79 -1.62 16.15
N GLU A 122 -7.49 -1.80 17.44
CA GLU A 122 -6.21 -1.36 18.04
C GLU A 122 -4.97 -1.86 17.27
N ARG A 123 -4.96 -3.13 16.88
CA ARG A 123 -3.86 -3.71 16.07
C ARG A 123 -3.71 -3.02 14.71
N GLN A 124 -4.82 -2.63 14.08
CA GLN A 124 -4.80 -1.88 12.82
C GLN A 124 -4.25 -0.47 13.04
N ILE A 125 -4.69 0.21 14.10
CA ILE A 125 -4.20 1.54 14.49
C ILE A 125 -2.69 1.48 14.78
N GLN A 126 -2.23 0.49 15.56
CA GLN A 126 -0.80 0.29 15.85
C GLN A 126 0.00 0.08 14.56
N LYS A 127 -0.47 -0.78 13.65
CA LYS A 127 0.18 -1.03 12.36
C LYS A 127 0.23 0.22 11.49
N ILE A 128 -0.86 0.97 11.40
CA ILE A 128 -0.92 2.23 10.65
C ILE A 128 0.04 3.26 11.27
N ASN A 129 0.05 3.40 12.59
CA ASN A 129 0.96 4.30 13.27
C ASN A 129 2.43 3.93 13.05
N ALA A 130 2.77 2.65 13.07
CA ALA A 130 4.13 2.18 12.78
C ALA A 130 4.54 2.55 11.35
N ILE A 131 3.66 2.34 10.35
CA ILE A 131 3.89 2.72 8.95
C ILE A 131 4.06 4.25 8.83
N LEU A 132 3.16 5.03 9.42
CA LEU A 132 3.22 6.49 9.38
C LEU A 132 4.48 7.03 10.08
N THR A 133 4.88 6.43 11.18
CA THR A 133 6.09 6.83 11.91
C THR A 133 7.36 6.54 11.10
N SER A 134 7.42 5.40 10.42
CA SER A 134 8.53 5.08 9.52
C SER A 134 8.57 6.02 8.30
N SER A 135 7.40 6.41 7.77
CA SER A 135 7.28 7.29 6.60
C SER A 135 7.53 8.78 6.93
N ARG A 136 7.28 9.23 8.16
CA ARG A 136 7.48 10.63 8.59
C ARG A 136 8.93 11.09 8.56
N ARG A 137 9.88 10.16 8.49
CA ARG A 137 11.33 10.43 8.44
C ARG A 137 11.89 10.44 7.03
N SER A 138 11.06 10.69 6.01
CA SER A 138 11.60 10.88 4.68
C SER A 138 12.49 12.11 4.68
N ASP A 139 13.79 11.89 4.56
CA ASP A 139 14.76 12.95 4.37
C ASP A 139 14.31 13.83 3.21
N PRO A 140 14.26 15.17 3.35
CA PRO A 140 13.94 16.09 2.28
C PRO A 140 14.69 15.80 0.97
N ALA A 141 15.86 15.19 1.04
CA ALA A 141 16.64 14.75 -0.12
C ALA A 141 15.92 13.70 -0.98
N TYR A 142 15.01 12.91 -0.41
CA TYR A 142 14.20 11.91 -1.14
C TYR A 142 12.85 12.43 -1.62
N LEU A 143 12.57 13.73 -1.47
CA LEU A 143 11.32 14.32 -1.87
C LEU A 143 11.50 15.10 -3.18
N ASP A 144 10.73 14.73 -4.20
CA ASP A 144 10.58 15.55 -5.40
C ASP A 144 9.47 16.57 -5.24
N THR A 145 9.64 17.72 -5.87
CA THR A 145 8.59 18.72 -5.97
C THR A 145 7.71 18.38 -7.17
N TRP A 146 6.40 18.50 -6.97
CA TRP A 146 5.40 18.35 -8.02
C TRP A 146 4.67 19.66 -8.20
N THR A 147 4.62 20.13 -9.43
CA THR A 147 3.83 21.31 -9.83
C THR A 147 2.49 20.81 -10.36
N LEU A 148 1.41 21.17 -9.67
CA LEU A 148 0.06 20.69 -9.97
C LEU A 148 -0.78 21.85 -10.51
N THR A 149 -1.35 21.71 -11.70
CA THR A 149 -2.35 22.63 -12.23
C THR A 149 -3.74 22.13 -11.86
N LEU A 150 -4.53 22.96 -11.20
CA LEU A 150 -5.85 22.60 -10.69
C LEU A 150 -6.98 23.03 -11.67
N THR A 151 -8.20 22.52 -11.46
CA THR A 151 -9.40 22.87 -12.26
C THR A 151 -9.71 24.36 -12.24
N CYS A 152 -9.36 25.07 -11.18
CA CYS A 152 -9.46 26.52 -11.05
C CYS A 152 -8.32 27.31 -11.75
N ALA A 153 -7.45 26.63 -12.49
CA ALA A 153 -6.26 27.16 -13.14
C ALA A 153 -5.15 27.65 -12.19
N HIS A 154 -5.33 27.58 -10.87
CA HIS A 154 -4.24 27.84 -9.95
C HIS A 154 -3.23 26.70 -9.95
N VAL A 155 -1.98 27.06 -9.69
CA VAL A 155 -0.85 26.13 -9.60
C VAL A 155 -0.45 26.01 -8.15
N VAL A 156 -0.26 24.77 -7.68
CA VAL A 156 0.21 24.46 -6.33
C VAL A 156 1.42 23.54 -6.38
N GLU A 157 2.34 23.74 -5.45
CA GLU A 157 3.49 22.87 -5.30
C GLU A 157 3.28 21.91 -4.13
N LYS A 158 3.60 20.66 -4.36
CA LYS A 158 3.54 19.59 -3.34
C LYS A 158 4.80 18.78 -3.40
N ARG A 159 5.13 18.11 -2.29
CA ARG A 159 6.28 17.21 -2.22
C ARG A 159 5.80 15.77 -2.07
N GLN A 160 6.46 14.87 -2.76
CA GLN A 160 6.19 13.44 -2.72
C GLN A 160 7.50 12.66 -2.82
N HIS A 161 7.56 11.48 -2.20
CA HIS A 161 8.74 10.64 -2.23
C HIS A 161 9.16 10.31 -3.68
N SER A 162 10.45 10.39 -3.97
CA SER A 162 11.02 10.23 -5.32
C SER A 162 10.76 8.87 -5.96
N SER A 163 10.46 7.83 -5.16
CA SER A 163 10.05 6.52 -5.66
C SER A 163 8.68 6.53 -6.36
N ASN A 164 7.86 7.55 -6.11
CA ASN A 164 6.56 7.68 -6.75
C ASN A 164 6.74 8.26 -8.16
N ARG A 165 6.42 7.43 -9.16
CA ARG A 165 6.59 7.80 -10.58
C ARG A 165 5.48 8.70 -11.12
N SER A 166 4.36 8.80 -10.42
CA SER A 166 3.21 9.61 -10.80
C SER A 166 2.59 10.26 -9.57
N TRP A 167 1.91 11.37 -9.76
CA TRP A 167 1.08 11.97 -8.72
C TRP A 167 -0.13 11.06 -8.47
N SER A 168 -0.40 10.73 -7.20
CA SER A 168 -1.39 9.70 -6.85
C SER A 168 -2.77 10.26 -6.49
N ARG A 169 -2.85 11.55 -6.17
CA ARG A 169 -4.11 12.18 -5.77
C ARG A 169 -4.80 12.82 -6.96
N SER A 170 -6.10 12.63 -7.08
CA SER A 170 -6.93 13.26 -8.11
C SER A 170 -7.44 14.64 -7.73
N VAL A 171 -7.38 14.99 -6.44
CA VAL A 171 -7.79 16.30 -5.90
C VAL A 171 -6.75 16.83 -4.93
N GLU A 172 -6.64 18.17 -4.82
CA GLU A 172 -5.77 18.86 -3.87
C GLU A 172 -6.41 20.17 -3.39
N ASP A 173 -6.00 20.61 -2.19
CA ASP A 173 -6.48 21.86 -1.63
C ASP A 173 -5.79 23.04 -2.30
N CYS A 174 -6.61 23.94 -2.85
CA CYS A 174 -6.19 25.20 -3.40
C CYS A 174 -6.30 26.31 -2.35
N GLN A 175 -5.18 26.79 -1.85
CA GLN A 175 -5.16 27.85 -0.84
C GLN A 175 -5.76 29.18 -1.36
N THR A 176 -5.63 29.46 -2.67
CA THR A 176 -6.18 30.67 -3.27
C THR A 176 -7.71 30.66 -3.35
N CYS A 177 -8.31 29.47 -3.59
CA CYS A 177 -9.77 29.32 -3.66
C CYS A 177 -10.38 28.91 -2.32
N ASP A 178 -9.58 28.50 -1.35
CA ASP A 178 -9.97 27.90 -0.09
C ASP A 178 -10.92 26.68 -0.30
N ARG A 179 -10.60 25.83 -1.29
CA ARG A 179 -11.41 24.67 -1.69
C ARG A 179 -10.54 23.56 -2.25
N THR A 180 -10.97 22.33 -2.05
CA THR A 180 -10.43 21.17 -2.78
C THR A 180 -10.77 21.26 -4.25
N ARG A 181 -9.79 21.03 -5.12
CA ARG A 181 -9.87 21.15 -6.58
C ARG A 181 -9.29 19.92 -7.26
N GLY A 182 -9.84 19.57 -8.41
CA GLY A 182 -9.32 18.46 -9.22
C GLY A 182 -7.94 18.81 -9.82
N VAL A 183 -7.06 17.80 -9.87
CA VAL A 183 -5.72 17.94 -10.48
C VAL A 183 -5.81 17.64 -11.98
N VAL A 184 -5.56 18.67 -12.80
CA VAL A 184 -5.60 18.57 -14.27
C VAL A 184 -4.28 18.05 -14.82
N THR A 185 -3.15 18.61 -14.34
CA THR A 185 -1.81 18.15 -14.69
C THR A 185 -0.94 18.07 -13.44
N ALA A 186 0.02 17.17 -13.47
CA ALA A 186 1.04 17.05 -12.45
C ALA A 186 2.39 16.87 -13.13
N GLU A 187 3.29 17.81 -12.92
CA GLU A 187 4.63 17.83 -13.47
C GLU A 187 5.65 17.64 -12.35
N ARG A 188 6.50 16.65 -12.52
CA ARG A 188 7.55 16.33 -11.55
C ARG A 188 8.77 17.20 -11.81
N VAL A 189 9.25 17.89 -10.80
CA VAL A 189 10.54 18.57 -10.79
C VAL A 189 11.49 17.74 -9.92
N PRO A 190 12.40 16.98 -10.55
CA PRO A 190 13.33 16.13 -9.79
C PRO A 190 14.20 16.98 -8.87
N ASN A 191 14.35 16.55 -7.63
CA ASN A 191 15.32 17.15 -6.74
C ASN A 191 16.72 16.63 -7.14
N GLY A 192 17.59 17.48 -7.66
CA GLY A 192 18.94 17.11 -8.08
C GLY A 192 19.82 16.51 -6.97
N SER A 193 19.41 16.62 -5.70
CA SER A 193 20.05 15.92 -4.58
C SER A 193 19.67 14.44 -4.53
N VAL A 194 18.53 14.05 -5.09
CA VAL A 194 18.03 12.65 -5.06
C VAL A 194 18.96 11.72 -5.83
N GLN A 195 19.49 12.18 -6.97
CA GLN A 195 20.41 11.36 -7.75
C GLN A 195 21.69 11.05 -6.98
N ARG A 196 22.27 12.05 -6.30
CA ARG A 196 23.46 11.88 -5.42
C ARG A 196 23.18 10.98 -4.23
N VAL A 197 21.98 11.06 -3.64
CA VAL A 197 21.57 10.20 -2.52
C VAL A 197 21.33 8.77 -3.00
N ALA A 198 20.71 8.58 -4.16
CA ALA A 198 20.52 7.25 -4.76
C ALA A 198 21.86 6.57 -5.08
N GLU A 199 22.81 7.30 -5.66
CA GLU A 199 24.20 6.85 -5.92
C GLU A 199 24.90 6.48 -4.61
N HIS A 200 24.77 7.29 -3.56
CA HIS A 200 25.34 7.01 -2.24
C HIS A 200 24.72 5.77 -1.59
N HIS A 201 23.39 5.60 -1.71
CA HIS A 201 22.69 4.42 -1.18
C HIS A 201 23.10 3.14 -1.91
N GLN A 202 23.18 3.21 -3.23
CA GLN A 202 23.66 2.09 -4.04
C GLN A 202 25.12 1.71 -3.65
N ALA A 203 26.00 2.71 -3.51
CA ALA A 203 27.37 2.47 -3.07
C ALA A 203 27.43 1.86 -1.65
N GLN A 204 26.51 2.23 -0.77
CA GLN A 204 26.42 1.69 0.59
C GLN A 204 25.91 0.25 0.60
N GLU A 205 24.98 -0.10 -0.28
CA GLU A 205 24.50 -1.48 -0.47
C GLU A 205 25.59 -2.37 -1.04
N GLU A 206 26.31 -1.90 -2.06
CA GLU A 206 27.48 -2.59 -2.64
C GLU A 206 28.58 -2.83 -1.60
N LEU A 207 28.87 -1.83 -0.77
CA LEU A 207 29.85 -1.96 0.34
C LEU A 207 29.38 -3.00 1.37
N THR A 208 28.10 -3.03 1.68
CA THR A 208 27.54 -4.00 2.62
C THR A 208 27.64 -5.42 2.07
N HIS A 209 27.31 -5.61 0.81
CA HIS A 209 27.43 -6.89 0.11
C HIS A 209 28.92 -7.35 0.05
N ALA A 210 29.83 -6.45 -0.31
CA ALA A 210 31.25 -6.75 -0.33
C ALA A 210 31.82 -7.14 1.04
N ARG A 211 31.33 -6.51 2.12
CA ARG A 211 31.68 -6.89 3.50
C ARG A 211 31.19 -8.28 3.86
N GLN A 212 29.95 -8.61 3.53
CA GLN A 212 29.36 -9.94 3.77
C GLN A 212 30.14 -11.03 3.02
N GLU A 213 30.49 -10.76 1.76
CA GLU A 213 31.27 -11.69 0.94
C GLU A 213 32.70 -11.90 1.50
N ARG A 214 33.36 -10.83 1.92
CA ARG A 214 34.65 -10.91 2.61
C ARG A 214 34.56 -11.76 3.87
N ASP A 215 33.53 -11.57 4.69
CA ASP A 215 33.37 -12.31 5.95
C ASP A 215 33.07 -13.79 5.69
N ARG A 216 32.31 -14.10 4.63
CA ARG A 216 32.10 -15.48 4.13
C ARG A 216 33.41 -16.14 3.73
N LEU A 217 34.19 -15.47 2.87
CA LEU A 217 35.50 -15.99 2.41
C LEU A 217 36.49 -16.15 3.56
N HIS A 218 36.46 -15.22 4.53
CA HIS A 218 37.28 -15.35 5.73
C HIS A 218 36.90 -16.58 6.56
N GLY A 219 35.60 -16.82 6.72
CA GLY A 219 35.08 -18.04 7.39
C GLY A 219 35.53 -19.33 6.70
N GLU A 220 35.44 -19.37 5.39
CA GLU A 220 35.92 -20.52 4.58
C GLU A 220 37.43 -20.74 4.71
N ALA A 221 38.22 -19.66 4.69
CA ALA A 221 39.67 -19.73 4.87
C ALA A 221 40.06 -20.27 6.27
N VAL A 222 39.36 -19.83 7.33
CA VAL A 222 39.54 -20.33 8.67
C VAL A 222 39.19 -21.83 8.77
N ALA A 223 38.08 -22.25 8.17
CA ALA A 223 37.66 -23.65 8.11
C ALA A 223 38.68 -24.53 7.37
N ALA A 224 39.20 -24.05 6.24
CA ALA A 224 40.25 -24.71 5.48
C ALA A 224 41.54 -24.90 6.29
N ARG A 225 42.01 -23.83 6.99
CA ARG A 225 43.17 -23.92 7.88
C ARG A 225 42.99 -24.94 9.01
N ARG A 226 41.80 -25.00 9.62
CA ARG A 226 41.47 -26.01 10.64
C ARG A 226 41.51 -27.43 10.07
N LYS A 227 41.02 -27.63 8.84
CA LYS A 227 41.06 -28.91 8.14
C LYS A 227 42.50 -29.35 7.88
N VAL A 228 43.36 -28.47 7.37
CA VAL A 228 44.78 -28.73 7.14
C VAL A 228 45.48 -29.12 8.47
N SER A 229 45.31 -28.33 9.52
CA SER A 229 45.91 -28.63 10.84
C SER A 229 45.44 -29.96 11.43
N ARG A 230 44.22 -30.38 11.14
CA ARG A 230 43.70 -31.72 11.53
C ARG A 230 44.39 -32.84 10.75
N LEU A 231 44.52 -32.71 9.46
CA LEU A 231 45.16 -33.67 8.59
C LEU A 231 46.64 -33.82 8.94
N GLU A 232 47.38 -32.71 9.21
CA GLU A 232 48.75 -32.72 9.64
C GLU A 232 48.92 -33.50 10.98
N ARG A 233 48.01 -33.32 11.93
CA ARG A 233 48.01 -34.09 13.17
C ARG A 233 47.80 -35.56 12.94
N GLN A 234 46.85 -35.95 12.12
CA GLN A 234 46.58 -37.34 11.73
C GLN A 234 47.80 -37.96 11.06
N PHE A 235 48.43 -37.24 10.17
CA PHE A 235 49.62 -37.72 9.48
C PHE A 235 50.77 -37.97 10.46
N ARG A 236 51.04 -37.07 11.40
CA ARG A 236 52.07 -37.23 12.45
C ARG A 236 51.79 -38.42 13.37
N THR A 237 50.56 -38.73 13.71
CA THR A 237 50.21 -39.89 14.50
C THR A 237 50.44 -41.20 13.74
N HIS A 238 50.11 -41.26 12.44
CA HIS A 238 50.36 -42.43 11.61
C HIS A 238 51.88 -42.63 11.40
N SER A 239 52.67 -41.59 11.16
CA SER A 239 54.09 -41.66 10.96
C SER A 239 54.86 -42.20 12.20
N LYS A 240 54.33 -41.93 13.41
CA LYS A 240 54.94 -42.48 14.64
C LYS A 240 54.68 -44.00 14.79
N PHE A 241 53.60 -44.50 14.26
CA PHE A 241 53.25 -45.94 14.33
C PHE A 241 54.04 -46.82 13.35
N THR A 242 54.54 -46.23 12.25
CA THR A 242 55.33 -46.95 11.24
C THR A 242 56.83 -46.91 11.51
N ALA A 243 57.29 -46.23 12.59
CA ALA A 243 58.71 -46.05 12.92
C ALA A 243 59.20 -46.90 14.08
N ASP A 244 58.40 -47.91 14.52
CA ASP A 244 58.92 -48.89 15.47
C ASP A 244 59.23 -50.22 14.76
N PRO A 245 60.49 -50.40 14.23
CA PRO A 245 60.95 -51.70 13.78
C PRO A 245 61.30 -52.50 15.02
N GLY A 246 60.37 -53.40 15.42
CA GLY A 246 60.66 -54.35 16.48
C GLY A 246 61.99 -55.02 16.28
N VAL A 247 62.90 -54.70 17.18
CA VAL A 247 64.13 -55.47 17.39
C VAL A 247 63.73 -56.70 18.21
N GLY A 248 63.76 -57.85 17.62
CA GLY A 248 63.76 -59.12 18.29
C GLY A 248 65.07 -59.82 18.07
#